data_24710ce241f896da8cd57c90e1d52114
#
_entry.id   24710ce241f896da8cd57c90e1d52114
#
_cell.length_a   1.000
_cell.length_b   1.000
_cell.length_c   1.000
_cell.angle_alpha   90.00
_cell.angle_beta   90.00
_cell.angle_gamma   90.00
#
_symmetry.space_group_name_H-M   'P 1'
#
loop_
_entity.id
_entity.type
_entity.pdbx_description
1 polymer ?
#
loop_
_entity_poly.entity_id
_entity_poly.type
_entity_poly.pdbx_seq_one_letter_code
_entity_poly.pdbx_strand_id
1 'polypeptide(L)'
;MNKNKVMDFFAALGRSLLMPIAALAACGIVLGLSSALMKAQVVEALPFLQLPVLQFVILTLNKVAGVVFTLIPVLFSISIAFGLAKEEKEIAAFAGFIGYYTFLVASSCMIGSGFMDFGALKISAILGVETLDMGAVAGIISGLVTAKIHNKYHKVQFPVA
;
A
#
# COMPACT_ATOMS: atom_id res chain seq x y z
N MET A 1 -28.84 -8.96 -10.25
CA MET A 1 -27.44 -9.45 -10.06
C MET A 1 -27.53 -10.77 -9.31
N ASN A 2 -26.98 -11.87 -9.82
CA ASN A 2 -27.15 -13.20 -9.25
C ASN A 2 -26.40 -13.29 -7.91
N LYS A 3 -27.06 -13.71 -6.82
CA LYS A 3 -26.52 -13.76 -5.45
C LYS A 3 -25.15 -14.49 -5.37
N ASN A 4 -24.97 -15.53 -6.19
CA ASN A 4 -23.71 -16.29 -6.27
C ASN A 4 -22.56 -15.43 -6.81
N LYS A 5 -22.77 -14.60 -7.83
CA LYS A 5 -21.70 -13.73 -8.40
C LYS A 5 -21.23 -12.65 -7.42
N VAL A 6 -22.12 -12.17 -6.56
CA VAL A 6 -21.76 -11.21 -5.50
C VAL A 6 -20.90 -11.89 -4.46
N MET A 7 -21.27 -13.08 -4.04
CA MET A 7 -20.55 -13.87 -3.06
C MET A 7 -19.14 -14.23 -3.56
N ASP A 8 -19.03 -14.66 -4.82
CA ASP A 8 -17.76 -14.98 -5.46
C ASP A 8 -16.83 -13.77 -5.54
N PHE A 9 -17.38 -12.60 -5.85
CA PHE A 9 -16.63 -11.34 -5.87
C PHE A 9 -16.06 -11.00 -4.47
N PHE A 10 -16.89 -11.05 -3.42
CA PHE A 10 -16.41 -10.77 -2.06
C PHE A 10 -15.41 -11.82 -1.57
N ALA A 11 -15.59 -13.09 -1.94
CA ALA A 11 -14.63 -14.14 -1.64
C ALA A 11 -13.28 -13.93 -2.34
N ALA A 12 -13.30 -13.49 -3.60
CA ALA A 12 -12.08 -13.16 -4.35
C ALA A 12 -11.40 -11.91 -3.77
N LEU A 13 -12.17 -10.87 -3.44
CA LEU A 13 -11.68 -9.67 -2.79
C LEU A 13 -11.01 -10.00 -1.44
N GLY A 14 -11.69 -10.78 -0.59
CA GLY A 14 -11.14 -11.21 0.69
C GLY A 14 -9.81 -11.96 0.55
N ARG A 15 -9.71 -12.88 -0.42
CA ARG A 15 -8.45 -13.57 -0.73
C ARG A 15 -7.34 -12.63 -1.20
N SER A 16 -7.69 -11.62 -1.99
CA SER A 16 -6.73 -10.61 -2.46
C SER A 16 -6.11 -9.80 -1.32
N LEU A 17 -6.87 -9.59 -0.23
CA LEU A 17 -6.42 -8.83 0.92
C LEU A 17 -5.48 -9.62 1.85
N LEU A 18 -5.42 -10.95 1.73
CA LEU A 18 -4.56 -11.77 2.59
C LEU A 18 -3.07 -11.47 2.38
N MET A 19 -2.65 -11.20 1.14
CA MET A 19 -1.24 -10.95 0.83
C MET A 19 -0.70 -9.69 1.52
N PRO A 20 -1.31 -8.50 1.39
CA PRO A 20 -0.84 -7.32 2.10
C PRO A 20 -0.99 -7.44 3.62
N ILE A 21 -2.04 -8.11 4.11
CA ILE A 21 -2.24 -8.32 5.55
C ILE A 21 -1.11 -9.17 6.14
N ALA A 22 -0.70 -10.25 5.46
CA ALA A 22 0.41 -11.09 5.91
C ALA A 22 1.74 -10.31 5.95
N ALA A 23 2.02 -9.49 4.94
CA ALA A 23 3.20 -8.63 4.92
C ALA A 23 3.20 -7.61 6.07
N LEU A 24 2.04 -6.97 6.32
CA LEU A 24 1.88 -6.03 7.43
C LEU A 24 2.04 -6.69 8.80
N ALA A 25 1.54 -7.91 8.97
CA ALA A 25 1.70 -8.66 10.22
C ALA A 25 3.17 -8.95 10.52
N ALA A 26 3.93 -9.43 9.52
CA ALA A 26 5.36 -9.69 9.67
C ALA A 26 6.14 -8.40 9.99
N CYS A 27 5.91 -7.32 9.23
CA CYS A 27 6.55 -6.03 9.47
C CYS A 27 6.11 -5.40 10.80
N GLY A 28 4.88 -5.64 11.24
CA GLY A 28 4.36 -5.17 12.53
C GLY A 28 5.10 -5.76 13.72
N ILE A 29 5.44 -7.04 13.67
CA ILE A 29 6.26 -7.69 14.71
C ILE A 29 7.65 -7.04 14.77
N VAL A 30 8.31 -6.87 13.62
CA VAL A 30 9.63 -6.25 13.55
C VAL A 30 9.59 -4.80 14.04
N LEU A 31 8.58 -4.03 13.60
CA LEU A 31 8.40 -2.64 14.02
C LEU A 31 8.12 -2.53 15.51
N GLY A 32 7.25 -3.38 16.05
CA GLY A 32 6.92 -3.39 17.48
C GLY A 32 8.12 -3.75 18.34
N LEU A 33 8.85 -4.80 17.98
CA LEU A 33 10.03 -5.23 18.70
C LEU A 33 11.16 -4.18 18.66
N SER A 34 11.48 -3.67 17.47
CA SER A 34 12.51 -2.63 17.32
C SER A 34 12.13 -1.34 18.06
N SER A 35 10.87 -0.93 17.99
CA SER A 35 10.38 0.24 18.75
C SER A 35 10.45 0.03 20.26
N ALA A 36 10.19 -1.18 20.75
CA ALA A 36 10.32 -1.50 22.16
C ALA A 36 11.78 -1.42 22.64
N LEU A 37 12.72 -1.95 21.83
CA LEU A 37 14.16 -1.92 22.12
C LEU A 37 14.77 -0.50 22.06
N MET A 38 14.12 0.42 21.38
CA MET A 38 14.55 1.84 21.28
C MET A 38 14.04 2.71 22.44
N LYS A 39 13.18 2.19 23.32
CA LYS A 39 12.69 2.97 24.47
C LYS A 39 13.82 3.25 25.45
N ALA A 40 13.92 4.50 25.93
CA ALA A 40 14.95 4.92 26.88
C ALA A 40 15.05 4.01 28.09
N GLN A 41 13.93 3.63 28.68
CA GLN A 41 13.85 2.72 29.84
C GLN A 41 14.50 1.34 29.57
N VAL A 42 14.34 0.82 28.34
CA VAL A 42 14.92 -0.49 27.95
C VAL A 42 16.42 -0.35 27.71
N VAL A 43 16.83 0.74 27.05
CA VAL A 43 18.22 1.04 26.77
C VAL A 43 19.03 1.28 28.06
N GLU A 44 18.43 1.93 29.08
CA GLU A 44 19.01 2.11 30.40
C GLU A 44 19.11 0.79 31.18
N ALA A 45 18.09 -0.06 31.10
CA ALA A 45 18.07 -1.37 31.75
C ALA A 45 19.05 -2.38 31.12
N LEU A 46 19.39 -2.21 29.84
CA LEU A 46 20.24 -3.11 29.07
C LEU A 46 21.41 -2.33 28.42
N PRO A 47 22.50 -2.08 29.15
CA PRO A 47 23.61 -1.24 28.67
C PRO A 47 24.22 -1.66 27.33
N PHE A 48 24.18 -2.97 26.98
CA PHE A 48 24.70 -3.45 25.71
C PHE A 48 23.90 -2.88 24.48
N LEU A 49 22.66 -2.46 24.68
CA LEU A 49 21.88 -1.79 23.64
C LEU A 49 22.40 -0.38 23.28
N GLN A 50 23.27 0.18 24.10
CA GLN A 50 23.93 1.47 23.84
C GLN A 50 25.05 1.36 22.80
N LEU A 51 25.48 0.14 22.43
CA LEU A 51 26.50 -0.05 21.40
C LEU A 51 26.00 0.57 20.05
N PRO A 52 26.82 1.48 19.45
CA PRO A 52 26.42 2.22 18.26
C PRO A 52 25.98 1.32 17.08
N VAL A 53 26.68 0.18 16.91
CA VAL A 53 26.35 -0.80 15.85
C VAL A 53 25.00 -1.41 16.09
N LEU A 54 24.65 -1.77 17.31
CA LEU A 54 23.38 -2.41 17.65
C LEU A 54 22.24 -1.43 17.52
N GLN A 55 22.41 -0.19 17.97
CA GLN A 55 21.44 0.88 17.77
C GLN A 55 21.17 1.17 16.29
N PHE A 56 22.24 1.19 15.47
CA PHE A 56 22.10 1.35 14.03
C PHE A 56 21.26 0.23 13.40
N VAL A 57 21.52 -1.03 13.77
CA VAL A 57 20.76 -2.18 13.26
C VAL A 57 19.29 -2.09 13.67
N ILE A 58 19.01 -1.81 14.95
CA ILE A 58 17.63 -1.70 15.47
C ILE A 58 16.89 -0.55 14.79
N LEU A 59 17.54 0.61 14.65
CA LEU A 59 16.98 1.77 13.96
C LEU A 59 16.66 1.45 12.48
N THR A 60 17.59 0.77 11.81
CA THR A 60 17.40 0.38 10.40
C THR A 60 16.22 -0.57 10.25
N LEU A 61 16.11 -1.60 11.10
CA LEU A 61 14.98 -2.52 11.10
C LEU A 61 13.65 -1.79 11.35
N ASN A 62 13.65 -0.85 12.30
CA ASN A 62 12.47 -0.04 12.61
C ASN A 62 12.04 0.81 11.40
N LYS A 63 12.99 1.50 10.76
CA LYS A 63 12.71 2.33 9.58
C LYS A 63 12.23 1.51 8.41
N VAL A 64 12.88 0.38 8.10
CA VAL A 64 12.51 -0.52 7.00
C VAL A 64 11.11 -1.10 7.22
N ALA A 65 10.83 -1.60 8.43
CA ALA A 65 9.50 -2.10 8.75
C ALA A 65 8.43 -0.99 8.70
N GLY A 66 8.77 0.23 9.15
CA GLY A 66 7.88 1.38 9.11
C GLY A 66 7.46 1.80 7.70
N VAL A 67 8.36 1.71 6.72
CA VAL A 67 8.07 2.03 5.31
C VAL A 67 6.91 1.19 4.76
N VAL A 68 6.81 -0.09 5.14
CA VAL A 68 5.73 -0.97 4.66
C VAL A 68 4.36 -0.45 5.10
N PHE A 69 4.26 0.17 6.26
CA PHE A 69 3.01 0.78 6.73
C PHE A 69 2.62 2.04 5.94
N THR A 70 3.59 2.82 5.50
CA THR A 70 3.30 3.98 4.62
C THR A 70 2.86 3.54 3.22
N LEU A 71 3.26 2.33 2.80
CA LEU A 71 2.91 1.74 1.51
C LEU A 71 1.63 0.89 1.53
N ILE A 72 0.89 0.88 2.64
CA ILE A 72 -0.38 0.15 2.76
C ILE A 72 -1.27 0.33 1.52
N PRO A 73 -1.62 1.55 1.09
CA PRO A 73 -2.54 1.72 -0.04
C PRO A 73 -1.96 1.19 -1.36
N VAL A 74 -0.65 1.26 -1.54
CA VAL A 74 0.03 0.68 -2.72
C VAL A 74 -0.11 -0.84 -2.73
N LEU A 75 0.17 -1.48 -1.59
CA LEU A 75 0.07 -2.93 -1.44
C LEU A 75 -1.37 -3.43 -1.68
N PHE A 76 -2.37 -2.69 -1.18
CA PHE A 76 -3.77 -3.03 -1.43
C PHE A 76 -4.14 -2.87 -2.90
N SER A 77 -3.71 -1.81 -3.57
CA SER A 77 -3.99 -1.62 -5.00
C SER A 77 -3.41 -2.75 -5.86
N ILE A 78 -2.14 -3.10 -5.65
CA ILE A 78 -1.48 -4.19 -6.36
C ILE A 78 -2.19 -5.52 -6.11
N SER A 79 -2.43 -5.86 -4.84
CA SER A 79 -3.00 -7.15 -4.46
C SER A 79 -4.43 -7.34 -4.94
N ILE A 80 -5.25 -6.29 -4.94
CA ILE A 80 -6.63 -6.34 -5.42
C ILE A 80 -6.64 -6.45 -6.94
N ALA A 81 -5.81 -5.67 -7.64
CA ALA A 81 -5.69 -5.77 -9.09
C ALA A 81 -5.27 -7.18 -9.52
N PHE A 82 -4.24 -7.74 -8.87
CA PHE A 82 -3.78 -9.12 -9.07
C PHE A 82 -4.87 -10.16 -8.78
N GLY A 83 -5.51 -10.06 -7.62
CA GLY A 83 -6.43 -11.09 -7.13
C GLY A 83 -7.77 -11.12 -7.87
N LEU A 84 -8.22 -9.98 -8.41
CA LEU A 84 -9.46 -9.87 -9.18
C LEU A 84 -9.25 -9.98 -10.70
N ALA A 85 -8.01 -10.00 -11.16
CA ALA A 85 -7.69 -10.26 -12.57
C ALA A 85 -8.03 -11.72 -12.94
N LYS A 86 -8.66 -11.89 -14.08
CA LYS A 86 -9.05 -13.20 -14.62
C LYS A 86 -7.89 -13.89 -15.33
N GLU A 87 -7.15 -13.13 -16.10
CA GLU A 87 -5.99 -13.55 -16.89
C GLU A 87 -4.87 -12.53 -16.70
N GLU A 88 -3.63 -12.87 -17.02
CA GLU A 88 -2.45 -11.97 -16.99
C GLU A 88 -2.34 -11.19 -15.66
N LYS A 89 -2.37 -11.92 -14.56
CA LYS A 89 -2.44 -11.33 -13.20
C LYS A 89 -1.23 -10.47 -12.87
N GLU A 90 -0.07 -10.80 -13.41
CA GLU A 90 1.20 -10.07 -13.26
C GLU A 90 1.08 -8.67 -13.87
N ILE A 91 0.48 -8.59 -15.06
CA ILE A 91 0.24 -7.33 -15.77
C ILE A 91 -0.78 -6.50 -15.00
N ALA A 92 -1.83 -7.15 -14.49
CA ALA A 92 -2.83 -6.49 -13.65
C ALA A 92 -2.21 -5.91 -12.36
N ALA A 93 -1.29 -6.64 -11.72
CA ALA A 93 -0.57 -6.18 -10.53
C ALA A 93 0.26 -4.93 -10.83
N PHE A 94 1.01 -4.95 -11.92
CA PHE A 94 1.79 -3.80 -12.38
C PHE A 94 0.89 -2.61 -12.73
N ALA A 95 -0.21 -2.86 -13.44
CA ALA A 95 -1.22 -1.84 -13.72
C ALA A 95 -1.84 -1.27 -12.42
N GLY A 96 -2.02 -2.10 -11.38
CA GLY A 96 -2.47 -1.67 -10.06
C GLY A 96 -1.53 -0.68 -9.39
N PHE A 97 -0.21 -0.92 -9.51
CA PHE A 97 0.80 0.01 -9.05
C PHE A 97 0.74 1.34 -9.81
N ILE A 98 0.77 1.28 -11.14
CA ILE A 98 0.73 2.48 -12.00
C ILE A 98 -0.55 3.28 -11.78
N GLY A 99 -1.70 2.59 -11.71
CA GLY A 99 -3.00 3.23 -11.47
C GLY A 99 -3.04 3.98 -10.14
N TYR A 100 -2.51 3.37 -9.09
CA TYR A 100 -2.42 4.04 -7.79
C TYR A 100 -1.43 5.21 -7.82
N TYR A 101 -0.27 5.06 -8.43
CA TYR A 101 0.72 6.15 -8.57
C TYR A 101 0.15 7.33 -9.36
N THR A 102 -0.57 7.07 -10.45
CA THR A 102 -1.28 8.10 -11.20
C THR A 102 -2.31 8.84 -10.35
N PHE A 103 -3.04 8.11 -9.50
CA PHE A 103 -3.97 8.71 -8.54
C PHE A 103 -3.25 9.62 -7.53
N LEU A 104 -2.08 9.21 -7.01
CA LEU A 104 -1.27 10.04 -6.10
C LEU A 104 -0.86 11.35 -6.76
N VAL A 105 -0.31 11.28 -7.99
CA VAL A 105 0.13 12.47 -8.73
C VAL A 105 -1.05 13.40 -9.04
N ALA A 106 -2.18 12.84 -9.48
CA ALA A 106 -3.39 13.63 -9.73
C ALA A 106 -3.89 14.34 -8.45
N SER A 107 -3.90 13.63 -7.33
CA SER A 107 -4.26 14.18 -6.02
C SER A 107 -3.30 15.30 -5.58
N SER A 108 -2.00 15.12 -5.79
CA SER A 108 -0.97 16.14 -5.53
C SER A 108 -1.20 17.40 -6.37
N CYS A 109 -1.49 17.25 -7.65
CA CYS A 109 -1.80 18.37 -8.53
C CYS A 109 -3.04 19.14 -8.06
N MET A 110 -4.07 18.45 -7.58
CA MET A 110 -5.28 19.11 -7.02
C MET A 110 -4.95 19.90 -5.77
N ILE A 111 -4.12 19.37 -4.86
CA ILE A 111 -3.66 20.08 -3.67
C ILE A 111 -2.87 21.32 -4.06
N GLY A 112 -1.90 21.19 -4.98
CA GLY A 112 -1.03 22.28 -5.40
C GLY A 112 -1.73 23.36 -6.21
N SER A 113 -2.86 23.07 -6.86
CA SER A 113 -3.60 24.03 -7.66
C SER A 113 -4.39 25.04 -6.83
N GLY A 114 -4.61 24.79 -5.54
CA GLY A 114 -5.48 25.60 -4.68
C GLY A 114 -6.95 25.64 -5.12
N PHE A 115 -7.35 24.79 -6.08
CA PHE A 115 -8.71 24.74 -6.62
C PHE A 115 -9.76 24.31 -5.59
N MET A 116 -9.33 23.50 -4.61
CA MET A 116 -10.16 23.06 -3.49
C MET A 116 -9.43 23.28 -2.18
N ASP A 117 -10.12 23.84 -1.20
CA ASP A 117 -9.63 23.89 0.17
C ASP A 117 -9.89 22.53 0.84
N PHE A 118 -8.83 21.79 1.06
CA PHE A 118 -8.89 20.48 1.71
C PHE A 118 -8.88 20.59 3.26
N GLY A 119 -8.79 21.80 3.81
CA GLY A 119 -9.00 22.17 5.20
C GLY A 119 -8.41 21.19 6.23
N ALA A 120 -9.30 20.42 6.85
CA ALA A 120 -8.94 19.47 7.92
C ALA A 120 -8.44 18.09 7.42
N LEU A 121 -8.31 17.87 6.11
CA LEU A 121 -7.86 16.59 5.59
C LEU A 121 -6.34 16.45 5.76
N LYS A 122 -5.95 15.29 6.25
CA LYS A 122 -4.53 14.98 6.48
C LYS A 122 -3.80 14.78 5.15
N ILE A 123 -2.73 15.53 4.95
CA ILE A 123 -1.79 15.37 3.84
C ILE A 123 -0.63 14.51 4.33
N SER A 124 -0.23 13.54 3.54
CA SER A 124 0.92 12.67 3.81
C SER A 124 1.73 12.42 2.54
N ALA A 125 3.02 12.10 2.70
CA ALA A 125 3.87 11.74 1.58
C ALA A 125 3.88 10.22 1.38
N ILE A 126 3.43 9.75 0.21
CA ILE A 126 3.47 8.35 -0.20
C ILE A 126 4.30 8.27 -1.47
N LEU A 127 5.33 7.43 -1.47
CA LEU A 127 6.29 7.32 -2.58
C LEU A 127 6.92 8.67 -2.99
N GLY A 128 7.11 9.59 -2.03
CA GLY A 128 7.66 10.92 -2.29
C GLY A 128 6.67 11.93 -2.88
N VAL A 129 5.40 11.57 -3.03
CA VAL A 129 4.33 12.45 -3.54
C VAL A 129 3.44 12.87 -2.37
N GLU A 130 3.29 14.18 -2.17
CA GLU A 130 2.34 14.71 -1.21
C GLU A 130 0.91 14.51 -1.71
N THR A 131 0.08 13.85 -0.92
CA THR A 131 -1.27 13.45 -1.30
C THR A 131 -2.20 13.46 -0.08
N LEU A 132 -3.49 13.37 -0.34
CA LEU A 132 -4.48 13.17 0.71
C LEU A 132 -4.30 11.77 1.32
N ASP A 133 -4.17 11.71 2.65
CA ASP A 133 -4.05 10.46 3.39
C ASP A 133 -5.42 9.76 3.49
N MET A 134 -5.75 9.01 2.46
CA MET A 134 -6.95 8.18 2.43
C MET A 134 -6.69 6.73 2.88
N GLY A 135 -5.46 6.43 3.32
CA GLY A 135 -5.04 5.13 3.81
C GLY A 135 -5.35 3.99 2.82
N ALA A 136 -5.70 2.81 3.37
CA ALA A 136 -6.00 1.62 2.58
C ALA A 136 -7.17 1.80 1.61
N VAL A 137 -8.11 2.71 1.90
CA VAL A 137 -9.33 2.91 1.08
C VAL A 137 -8.97 3.36 -0.33
N ALA A 138 -8.04 4.31 -0.48
CA ALA A 138 -7.57 4.75 -1.80
C ALA A 138 -6.96 3.60 -2.61
N GLY A 139 -6.16 2.74 -1.95
CA GLY A 139 -5.58 1.55 -2.57
C GLY A 139 -6.65 0.56 -3.02
N ILE A 140 -7.66 0.32 -2.18
CA ILE A 140 -8.78 -0.59 -2.52
C ILE A 140 -9.52 -0.07 -3.74
N ILE A 141 -9.90 1.21 -3.76
CA ILE A 141 -10.62 1.81 -4.89
C ILE A 141 -9.78 1.73 -6.16
N SER A 142 -8.51 2.13 -6.10
CA SER A 142 -7.60 2.07 -7.25
C SER A 142 -7.44 0.65 -7.77
N GLY A 143 -7.24 -0.33 -6.90
CA GLY A 143 -7.13 -1.74 -7.28
C GLY A 143 -8.39 -2.30 -7.93
N LEU A 144 -9.57 -1.95 -7.43
CA LEU A 144 -10.86 -2.33 -8.01
C LEU A 144 -11.06 -1.74 -9.41
N VAL A 145 -10.77 -0.45 -9.57
CA VAL A 145 -10.86 0.23 -10.87
C VAL A 145 -9.90 -0.40 -11.87
N THR A 146 -8.65 -0.61 -11.47
CA THR A 146 -7.63 -1.22 -12.31
C THR A 146 -8.01 -2.64 -12.72
N ALA A 147 -8.45 -3.49 -11.78
CA ALA A 147 -8.90 -4.84 -12.08
C ALA A 147 -10.06 -4.86 -13.09
N LYS A 148 -11.01 -3.92 -12.96
CA LYS A 148 -12.14 -3.80 -13.87
C LYS A 148 -11.69 -3.40 -15.28
N ILE A 149 -10.79 -2.43 -15.39
CA ILE A 149 -10.22 -1.97 -16.65
C ILE A 149 -9.40 -3.09 -17.29
N HIS A 150 -8.51 -3.73 -16.54
CA HIS A 150 -7.70 -4.85 -17.01
C HIS A 150 -8.56 -5.98 -17.55
N ASN A 151 -9.54 -6.45 -16.78
CA ASN A 151 -10.44 -7.54 -17.19
C ASN A 151 -11.26 -7.22 -18.45
N LYS A 152 -11.43 -5.93 -18.79
CA LYS A 152 -12.15 -5.51 -19.99
C LYS A 152 -11.23 -5.41 -21.21
N TYR A 153 -9.99 -4.98 -21.02
CA TYR A 153 -9.11 -4.54 -22.11
C TYR A 153 -7.86 -5.43 -22.32
N HIS A 154 -7.55 -6.41 -21.46
CA HIS A 154 -6.34 -7.25 -21.55
C HIS A 154 -6.17 -8.00 -22.90
N LYS A 155 -7.28 -8.22 -23.63
CA LYS A 155 -7.24 -8.89 -24.96
C LYS A 155 -7.13 -7.91 -26.15
N VAL A 156 -7.10 -6.60 -25.89
CA VAL A 156 -7.01 -5.61 -26.95
C VAL A 156 -5.56 -5.53 -27.44
N GLN A 157 -5.33 -5.93 -28.68
CA GLN A 157 -4.04 -5.79 -29.32
C GLN A 157 -3.93 -4.38 -29.92
N PHE A 158 -2.91 -3.64 -29.50
CA PHE A 158 -2.59 -2.38 -30.16
C PHE A 158 -1.86 -2.69 -31.48
N PRO A 159 -2.16 -1.95 -32.57
CA PRO A 159 -1.39 -2.10 -33.79
C PRO A 159 0.06 -1.76 -33.50
N VAL A 160 0.93 -2.75 -33.69
CA VAL A 160 2.38 -2.54 -33.64
C VAL A 160 2.75 -1.83 -34.94
N ALA A 161 3.21 -0.60 -34.84
CA ALA A 161 3.73 0.16 -35.98
C ALA A 161 5.10 -0.37 -36.39
#